data_52eac52307eaf8ae4e99f68c35b1f6c1
#
_entry.id   52eac52307eaf8ae4e99f68c35b1f6c1
#
_cell.length_a   1.000
_cell.length_b   1.000
_cell.length_c   1.000
_cell.angle_alpha   90.00
_cell.angle_beta   90.00
_cell.angle_gamma   90.00
#
_symmetry.space_group_name_H-M   'P 1'
#
loop_
_entity.id
_entity.type
_entity.pdbx_description
1 polymer ?
#
loop_
_entity_poly.entity_id
_entity_poly.type
_entity_poly.pdbx_seq_one_letter_code
_entity_poly.pdbx_strand_id
1 'polypeptide(L)'
;MQLTTTFRGLNRSESASATSALEKGTSRLDRLVDRPVPVRAVVEGGSPEFNVTLSLALEGEELVAQSQDHELTIAVTTACERLRSQVLRMRQRRQTSRQRNETPA
;
A
#
# COMPACT_ATOMS: atom_id res chain seq x y z
N MET A 1 -0.95 5.11 9.96
CA MET A 1 -1.42 5.65 8.67
C MET A 1 -2.91 5.94 8.72
N GLN A 2 -3.33 6.92 7.96
CA GLN A 2 -4.75 7.21 7.80
C GLN A 2 -5.27 6.39 6.63
N LEU A 3 -6.00 5.35 6.93
CA LEU A 3 -6.50 4.42 5.93
C LEU A 3 -7.94 4.76 5.56
N THR A 4 -8.19 4.98 4.28
CA THR A 4 -9.54 5.16 3.72
C THR A 4 -9.81 3.97 2.81
N THR A 5 -10.88 3.25 3.07
CA THR A 5 -11.23 2.04 2.31
C THR A 5 -12.50 2.24 1.50
N THR A 6 -12.51 1.69 0.30
CA THR A 6 -13.70 1.58 -0.55
C THR A 6 -13.83 0.13 -0.95
N PHE A 7 -14.97 -0.48 -0.61
CA PHE A 7 -15.25 -1.87 -0.98
C PHE A 7 -16.37 -1.89 -2.01
N ARG A 8 -16.18 -2.67 -3.08
CA ARG A 8 -17.17 -2.85 -4.13
C ARG A 8 -17.39 -4.34 -4.38
N GLY A 9 -18.64 -4.77 -4.34
CA GLY A 9 -19.00 -6.17 -4.62
C GLY A 9 -18.51 -7.17 -3.59
N LEU A 10 -18.26 -6.73 -2.35
CA LEU A 10 -17.86 -7.60 -1.25
C LEU A 10 -19.04 -7.82 -0.30
N ASN A 11 -19.18 -9.04 0.22
CA ASN A 11 -20.13 -9.30 1.28
C ASN A 11 -19.53 -8.86 2.64
N ARG A 12 -20.33 -8.97 3.69
CA ARG A 12 -19.92 -8.52 5.04
C ARG A 12 -18.68 -9.26 5.54
N SER A 13 -18.61 -10.56 5.34
CA SER A 13 -17.49 -11.38 5.77
C SER A 13 -16.20 -11.01 5.00
N GLU A 14 -16.32 -10.81 3.69
CA GLU A 14 -15.20 -10.40 2.86
C GLU A 14 -14.70 -9.02 3.23
N SER A 15 -15.61 -8.06 3.49
CA SER A 15 -15.24 -6.72 3.94
C SER A 15 -14.49 -6.74 5.27
N ALA A 16 -14.92 -7.57 6.21
CA ALA A 16 -14.24 -7.72 7.49
C ALA A 16 -12.85 -8.31 7.33
N SER A 17 -12.70 -9.34 6.49
CA SER A 17 -11.41 -9.95 6.19
C SER A 17 -10.46 -8.96 5.51
N ALA A 18 -10.97 -8.19 4.55
CA ALA A 18 -10.18 -7.18 3.86
C ALA A 18 -9.71 -6.09 4.82
N THR A 19 -10.59 -5.61 5.69
CA THR A 19 -10.25 -4.60 6.70
C THR A 19 -9.13 -5.09 7.60
N SER A 20 -9.23 -6.30 8.12
CA SER A 20 -8.21 -6.89 8.99
C SER A 20 -6.85 -7.00 8.28
N ALA A 21 -6.85 -7.49 7.04
CA ALA A 21 -5.63 -7.63 6.26
C ALA A 21 -5.00 -6.27 5.92
N LEU A 22 -5.82 -5.27 5.59
CA LEU A 22 -5.36 -3.91 5.31
C LEU A 22 -4.75 -3.25 6.54
N GLU A 23 -5.37 -3.43 7.70
CA GLU A 23 -4.84 -2.87 8.95
C GLU A 23 -3.46 -3.44 9.28
N LYS A 24 -3.28 -4.74 9.11
CA LYS A 24 -1.97 -5.40 9.32
C LYS A 24 -0.94 -4.90 8.32
N GLY A 25 -1.30 -4.81 7.05
CA GLY A 25 -0.39 -4.38 5.99
C GLY A 25 0.03 -2.91 6.15
N THR A 26 -0.92 -2.02 6.45
CA THR A 26 -0.62 -0.60 6.64
C THR A 26 0.14 -0.35 7.94
N SER A 27 -0.07 -1.16 8.96
CA SER A 27 0.69 -1.09 10.21
C SER A 27 2.19 -1.32 9.96
N ARG A 28 2.54 -2.20 9.03
CA ARG A 28 3.94 -2.41 8.63
C ARG A 28 4.50 -1.21 7.89
N LEU A 29 3.67 -0.54 7.10
CA LEU A 29 4.08 0.68 6.37
C LEU A 29 4.34 1.84 7.33
N ASP A 30 3.61 1.94 8.43
CA ASP A 30 3.79 2.99 9.43
C ASP A 30 5.23 3.05 9.97
N ARG A 31 5.90 1.92 10.01
CA ARG A 31 7.29 1.84 10.47
C ARG A 31 8.28 2.48 9.51
N LEU A 32 7.86 2.73 8.27
CA LEU A 32 8.73 3.27 7.23
C LEU A 32 8.55 4.78 7.05
N VAL A 33 7.58 5.39 7.70
CA VAL A 33 7.28 6.81 7.54
C VAL A 33 7.28 7.49 8.92
N ASP A 34 7.71 8.75 8.94
CA ASP A 34 7.88 9.51 10.19
C ASP A 34 6.62 10.25 10.62
N ARG A 35 5.63 10.29 9.78
CA ARG A 35 4.38 11.03 10.02
C ARG A 35 3.19 10.27 9.46
N PRO A 36 1.97 10.56 9.94
CA PRO A 36 0.78 9.96 9.36
C PRO A 36 0.66 10.30 7.89
N VAL A 37 0.44 9.28 7.06
CA VAL A 37 0.31 9.43 5.62
C VAL A 37 -1.03 8.82 5.20
N PRO A 38 -1.84 9.52 4.40
CA PRO A 38 -3.10 8.97 3.93
C PRO A 38 -2.88 7.86 2.92
N VAL A 39 -3.56 6.74 3.13
CA VAL A 39 -3.55 5.60 2.22
C VAL A 39 -4.99 5.33 1.78
N ARG A 40 -5.19 5.23 0.48
CA ARG A 40 -6.48 4.81 -0.07
C ARG A 40 -6.38 3.36 -0.49
N ALA A 41 -7.39 2.59 -0.12
CA ALA A 41 -7.51 1.20 -0.54
C ALA A 41 -8.85 1.01 -1.24
N VAL A 42 -8.81 0.50 -2.45
CA VAL A 42 -10.02 0.10 -3.19
C VAL A 42 -9.95 -1.40 -3.37
N VAL A 43 -10.94 -2.11 -2.82
CA VAL A 43 -11.03 -3.56 -2.93
C VAL A 43 -12.30 -3.91 -3.67
N GLU A 44 -12.16 -4.55 -4.82
CA GLU A 44 -13.28 -4.94 -5.66
C GLU A 44 -13.44 -6.44 -5.65
N GLY A 45 -14.65 -6.88 -5.30
CA GLY A 45 -15.03 -8.27 -5.46
C GLY A 45 -15.28 -8.54 -6.92
N GLY A 46 -14.95 -9.73 -7.34
CA GLY A 46 -15.18 -10.13 -8.71
C GLY A 46 -15.05 -11.63 -8.87
N SER A 47 -15.59 -12.11 -9.97
CA SER A 47 -15.38 -13.49 -10.36
C SER A 47 -14.59 -13.45 -11.67
N PRO A 48 -13.45 -14.14 -11.74
CA PRO A 48 -12.94 -15.09 -10.74
C PRO A 48 -11.99 -14.47 -9.68
N GLU A 49 -11.63 -13.19 -9.77
CA GLU A 49 -10.58 -12.64 -8.92
C GLU A 49 -11.01 -11.38 -8.18
N PHE A 50 -10.40 -11.18 -6.99
CA PHE A 50 -10.49 -9.92 -6.27
C PHE A 50 -9.41 -8.97 -6.78
N ASN A 51 -9.74 -7.69 -6.89
CA ASN A 51 -8.81 -6.65 -7.32
C ASN A 51 -8.57 -5.69 -6.17
N VAL A 52 -7.31 -5.40 -5.88
CA VAL A 52 -6.92 -4.48 -4.82
C VAL A 52 -6.03 -3.39 -5.40
N THR A 53 -6.39 -2.15 -5.14
CA THR A 53 -5.58 -0.99 -5.51
C THR A 53 -5.30 -0.18 -4.26
N LEU A 54 -4.03 0.04 -3.97
CA LEU A 54 -3.59 0.89 -2.87
C LEU A 54 -2.88 2.11 -3.45
N SER A 55 -3.17 3.28 -2.90
CA SER A 55 -2.47 4.50 -3.28
C SER A 55 -2.04 5.27 -2.04
N LEU A 56 -0.86 5.85 -2.11
CA LEU A 56 -0.19 6.54 -1.02
C LEU A 56 0.50 7.78 -1.57
N ALA A 57 0.19 8.95 -1.01
CA ALA A 57 0.91 10.17 -1.33
C ALA A 57 2.02 10.39 -0.31
N LEU A 58 3.26 10.42 -0.76
CA LEU A 58 4.41 10.58 0.11
C LEU A 58 5.41 11.54 -0.54
N GLU A 59 5.66 12.64 0.17
CA GLU A 59 6.66 13.65 -0.24
C GLU A 59 6.52 14.12 -1.69
N GLY A 60 5.28 14.39 -2.08
CA GLY A 60 4.97 14.90 -3.43
C GLY A 60 4.86 13.84 -4.51
N GLU A 61 5.08 12.57 -4.19
CA GLU A 61 4.89 11.47 -5.13
C GLU A 61 3.69 10.63 -4.75
N GLU A 62 2.94 10.19 -5.74
CA GLU A 62 1.88 9.21 -5.55
C GLU A 62 2.39 7.83 -5.91
N LEU A 63 2.33 6.93 -4.94
CA LEU A 63 2.69 5.54 -5.13
C LEU A 63 1.42 4.71 -5.23
N VAL A 64 1.34 3.85 -6.25
CA VAL A 64 0.17 3.00 -6.50
C VAL A 64 0.63 1.55 -6.61
N ALA A 65 -0.05 0.67 -5.89
CA ALA A 65 0.18 -0.76 -5.97
C ALA A 65 -1.14 -1.47 -6.27
N GLN A 66 -1.11 -2.40 -7.20
CA GLN A 66 -2.27 -3.19 -7.60
C GLN A 66 -1.98 -4.67 -7.48
N SER A 67 -3.02 -5.44 -7.19
CA SER A 67 -2.93 -6.88 -7.07
C SER A 67 -4.26 -7.52 -7.44
N GLN A 68 -4.20 -8.75 -7.95
CA GLN A 68 -5.36 -9.57 -8.26
C GLN A 68 -5.08 -10.98 -7.78
N ASP A 69 -6.05 -11.60 -7.14
CA ASP A 69 -5.95 -12.99 -6.71
C ASP A 69 -7.32 -13.57 -6.44
N HIS A 70 -7.43 -14.90 -6.54
CA HIS A 70 -8.67 -15.62 -6.22
C HIS A 70 -8.99 -15.55 -4.73
N GLU A 71 -7.97 -15.41 -3.89
CA GLU A 71 -8.13 -15.26 -2.45
C GLU A 71 -7.96 -13.81 -2.04
N LEU A 72 -8.96 -13.28 -1.36
CA LEU A 72 -9.02 -11.88 -0.95
C LEU A 72 -7.83 -11.48 -0.08
N THR A 73 -7.51 -12.31 0.93
CA THR A 73 -6.41 -12.02 1.85
C THR A 73 -5.07 -11.95 1.12
N ILE A 74 -4.85 -12.85 0.16
CA ILE A 74 -3.62 -12.85 -0.65
C ILE A 74 -3.55 -11.60 -1.52
N ALA A 75 -4.67 -11.23 -2.16
CA ALA A 75 -4.73 -10.01 -2.96
C ALA A 75 -4.36 -8.77 -2.15
N VAL A 76 -4.92 -8.62 -0.96
CA VAL A 76 -4.64 -7.49 -0.06
C VAL A 76 -3.18 -7.50 0.40
N THR A 77 -2.69 -8.64 0.86
CA THR A 77 -1.31 -8.78 1.35
C THR A 77 -0.30 -8.47 0.27
N THR A 78 -0.52 -8.98 -0.95
CA THR A 78 0.36 -8.72 -2.09
C THR A 78 0.40 -7.24 -2.45
N ALA A 79 -0.75 -6.57 -2.46
CA ALA A 79 -0.81 -5.13 -2.73
C ALA A 79 -0.03 -4.34 -1.69
N CYS A 80 -0.18 -4.69 -0.41
CA CYS A 80 0.56 -4.04 0.69
C CYS A 80 2.07 -4.25 0.56
N GLU A 81 2.51 -5.44 0.19
CA GLU A 81 3.93 -5.74 -0.02
C GLU A 81 4.51 -4.96 -1.20
N ARG A 82 3.74 -4.84 -2.28
CA ARG A 82 4.16 -4.05 -3.44
C ARG A 82 4.29 -2.58 -3.11
N LEU A 83 3.35 -2.05 -2.34
CA LEU A 83 3.40 -0.65 -1.88
C LEU A 83 4.60 -0.43 -0.97
N ARG A 84 4.85 -1.34 -0.05
CA ARG A 84 6.00 -1.31 0.85
C ARG A 84 7.31 -1.27 0.06
N SER A 85 7.43 -2.10 -0.97
CA SER A 85 8.61 -2.12 -1.83
C SER A 85 8.83 -0.78 -2.54
N GLN A 86 7.76 -0.14 -2.99
CA GLN A 86 7.85 1.18 -3.63
C GLN A 86 8.32 2.25 -2.65
N VAL A 87 7.83 2.23 -1.42
CA VAL A 87 8.26 3.16 -0.37
C VAL A 87 9.75 2.99 -0.07
N LEU A 88 10.21 1.73 0.05
CA LEU A 88 11.62 1.43 0.31
C LEU A 88 12.51 1.91 -0.82
N ARG A 89 12.12 1.68 -2.08
CA ARG A 89 12.88 2.16 -3.24
C ARG A 89 12.97 3.69 -3.27
N MET A 90 11.89 4.36 -2.96
CA MET A 90 11.85 5.81 -2.91
C MET A 90 12.81 6.35 -1.86
N ARG A 91 12.83 5.74 -0.68
CA ARG A 91 13.76 6.13 0.39
C ARG A 91 15.21 5.89 -0.01
N GLN A 92 15.51 4.78 -0.65
CA GLN A 92 16.86 4.47 -1.14
C GLN A 92 17.32 5.46 -2.18
N ARG A 93 16.47 5.82 -3.12
CA ARG A 93 16.79 6.84 -4.14
C ARG A 93 17.13 8.18 -3.51
N ARG A 94 16.40 8.58 -2.48
CA ARG A 94 16.64 9.85 -1.79
C ARG A 94 17.93 9.84 -1.00
N GLN A 95 18.24 8.75 -0.33
CA GLN A 95 19.51 8.59 0.37
C GLN A 95 20.70 8.67 -0.60
N THR A 96 20.60 7.97 -1.72
CA THR A 96 21.63 8.00 -2.75
C THR A 96 21.82 9.42 -3.31
N SER A 97 20.74 10.14 -3.55
CA SER A 97 20.79 11.52 -4.01
C SER A 97 21.45 12.44 -2.99
N ARG A 98 21.13 12.29 -1.71
CA ARG A 98 21.77 13.05 -0.64
C ARG A 98 23.27 12.76 -0.55
N GLN A 99 23.67 11.52 -0.63
CA GLN A 99 25.07 11.11 -0.62
C GLN A 99 25.84 11.72 -1.78
N ARG A 100 25.24 11.75 -2.98
CA ARG A 100 25.85 12.40 -4.14
C ARG A 100 26.04 13.88 -3.93
N ASN A 101 25.07 14.56 -3.31
CA ASN A 101 25.14 15.99 -3.05
C ASN A 101 26.15 16.35 -1.96
N GLU A 102 26.43 15.44 -1.04
CA GLU A 102 27.36 15.62 0.06
C GLU A 102 28.79 15.26 -0.31
N THR A 103 29.00 14.58 -1.43
CA THR A 103 30.34 14.21 -1.87
C THR A 103 31.05 15.44 -2.47
N PRO A 104 32.16 15.89 -1.87
CA PRO A 104 32.89 17.00 -2.44
C PRO A 104 33.42 16.67 -3.83
N ALA A 105 33.20 17.57 -4.72
CA ALA A 105 33.66 17.41 -6.08
C ALA A 105 35.19 17.50 -6.15
#